data_b38696bd6953e4772fe8c3a65038cb96
#
_entry.id   b38696bd6953e4772fe8c3a65038cb96
#
_cell.length_a   1.000
_cell.length_b   1.000
_cell.length_c   1.000
_cell.angle_alpha   90.00
_cell.angle_beta   90.00
_cell.angle_gamma   90.00
#
_symmetry.space_group_name_H-M   'P 1'
#
loop_
_entity.id
_entity.type
_entity.pdbx_description
1 polymer ?
#
loop_
_entity_poly.entity_id
_entity_poly.type
_entity_poly.pdbx_seq_one_letter_code
_entity_poly.pdbx_strand_id
1 'polypeptide(L)'
;MVWIKQLKVVGVLMVLAGIVTACSISYKFNGSSIDYTKVKTISFENFPNRSAGFVWGPMENMFNTALQDIYMQQTRLKQVKRSGDLQLSGEITNYEAFNKGIGSDGYSSMVELRMTVRVNFVNSSNPTENMNGQQFSASREYNSNQQLSAVQDELVNQMIKEIVEQIFNATAVLLYTSDAADD
;
A
#
# COMPACT_ATOMS: atom_id res chain seq x y z
N MET A 1 51.40 23.74 -15.28
CA MET A 1 50.09 23.51 -15.96
C MET A 1 49.39 22.21 -15.54
N VAL A 2 50.09 21.23 -14.97
CA VAL A 2 49.50 19.97 -14.47
C VAL A 2 48.71 20.13 -13.16
N TRP A 3 49.15 21.00 -12.27
CA TRP A 3 48.57 21.21 -10.94
C TRP A 3 47.14 21.78 -10.99
N ILE A 4 46.85 22.65 -11.95
CA ILE A 4 45.52 23.25 -12.10
C ILE A 4 44.50 22.22 -12.65
N LYS A 5 44.94 21.26 -13.45
CA LYS A 5 44.11 20.14 -13.93
C LYS A 5 43.74 19.20 -12.79
N GLN A 6 44.72 18.88 -11.90
CA GLN A 6 44.50 18.04 -10.74
C GLN A 6 43.48 18.68 -9.77
N LEU A 7 43.59 20.01 -9.54
CA LEU A 7 42.66 20.73 -8.65
C LEU A 7 41.21 20.72 -9.20
N LYS A 8 41.04 20.83 -10.51
CA LYS A 8 39.71 20.75 -11.15
C LYS A 8 39.09 19.36 -11.05
N VAL A 9 39.89 18.31 -11.22
CA VAL A 9 39.44 16.92 -11.11
C VAL A 9 39.01 16.59 -9.68
N VAL A 10 39.78 17.04 -8.66
CA VAL A 10 39.41 16.86 -7.26
C VAL A 10 38.13 17.63 -6.90
N GLY A 11 37.95 18.84 -7.43
CA GLY A 11 36.72 19.62 -7.23
C GLY A 11 35.49 18.95 -7.84
N VAL A 12 35.59 18.41 -9.03
CA VAL A 12 34.49 17.67 -9.70
C VAL A 12 34.18 16.38 -8.94
N LEU A 13 35.18 15.64 -8.44
CA LEU A 13 34.97 14.45 -7.64
C LEU A 13 34.27 14.75 -6.29
N MET A 14 34.60 15.87 -5.63
CA MET A 14 33.92 16.31 -4.42
C MET A 14 32.45 16.69 -4.65
N VAL A 15 32.16 17.36 -5.75
CA VAL A 15 30.79 17.70 -6.13
C VAL A 15 29.98 16.43 -6.46
N LEU A 16 30.58 15.47 -7.18
CA LEU A 16 29.94 14.19 -7.48
C LEU A 16 29.66 13.36 -6.21
N ALA A 17 30.58 13.35 -5.25
CA ALA A 17 30.41 12.65 -3.97
C ALA A 17 29.30 13.27 -3.10
N GLY A 18 29.05 14.58 -3.23
CA GLY A 18 27.96 15.29 -2.52
C GLY A 18 26.55 14.98 -3.04
N ILE A 19 26.43 14.52 -4.30
CA ILE A 19 25.12 14.22 -4.93
C ILE A 19 24.59 12.83 -4.53
N VAL A 20 25.45 11.91 -4.08
CA VAL A 20 25.07 10.53 -3.75
C VAL A 20 24.43 10.41 -2.35
N THR A 21 24.48 11.46 -1.52
CA THR A 21 23.85 11.49 -0.19
C THR A 21 22.41 11.99 -0.22
N ALA A 22 21.82 12.24 -1.40
CA ALA A 22 20.46 12.73 -1.55
C ALA A 22 19.46 11.58 -1.40
N CYS A 23 18.90 11.51 -0.19
CA CYS A 23 17.51 11.10 0.07
C CYS A 23 17.14 9.65 -0.15
N SER A 24 17.47 8.80 0.79
CA SER A 24 16.49 7.82 1.23
C SER A 24 15.58 8.50 2.27
N ILE A 25 14.55 9.20 1.83
CA ILE A 25 13.45 9.60 2.71
C ILE A 25 12.68 8.32 3.02
N SER A 26 13.13 7.60 4.04
CA SER A 26 12.33 6.57 4.67
C SER A 26 11.27 7.31 5.48
N TYR A 27 10.07 7.46 4.93
CA TYR A 27 8.89 7.81 5.72
C TYR A 27 8.62 6.64 6.68
N LYS A 28 9.33 6.61 7.79
CA LYS A 28 8.88 5.84 8.95
C LYS A 28 7.69 6.60 9.49
N PHE A 29 6.51 6.12 9.15
CA PHE A 29 5.28 6.52 9.82
C PHE A 29 5.44 6.06 11.29
N ASN A 30 5.92 6.94 12.14
CA ASN A 30 5.83 6.72 13.58
C ASN A 30 4.35 6.88 13.92
N GLY A 31 3.69 5.81 14.36
CA GLY A 31 2.27 5.77 14.73
C GLY A 31 1.86 6.75 15.85
N SER A 32 2.45 7.92 15.86
CA SER A 32 2.25 9.00 16.83
C SER A 32 1.04 9.89 16.51
N SER A 33 0.33 9.61 15.41
CA SER A 33 -0.82 10.42 14.99
C SER A 33 -2.17 9.90 15.48
N ILE A 34 -2.22 8.71 16.06
CA ILE A 34 -3.45 8.18 16.65
C ILE A 34 -3.58 8.67 18.09
N ASP A 35 -4.64 9.41 18.41
CA ASP A 35 -4.96 9.77 19.80
C ASP A 35 -5.41 8.53 20.58
N TYR A 36 -4.45 7.85 21.21
CA TYR A 36 -4.69 6.66 22.00
C TYR A 36 -5.48 6.92 23.31
N THR A 37 -5.80 8.18 23.62
CA THR A 37 -6.70 8.51 24.73
C THR A 37 -8.15 8.29 24.32
N LYS A 38 -8.49 8.56 23.05
CA LYS A 38 -9.83 8.43 22.47
C LYS A 38 -10.04 7.10 21.75
N VAL A 39 -8.99 6.56 21.08
CA VAL A 39 -9.07 5.37 20.23
C VAL A 39 -8.12 4.30 20.74
N LYS A 40 -8.63 3.16 21.19
CA LYS A 40 -7.85 2.07 21.80
C LYS A 40 -8.00 0.73 21.11
N THR A 41 -9.09 0.55 20.36
CA THR A 41 -9.46 -0.72 19.78
C THR A 41 -9.74 -0.60 18.28
N ILE A 42 -9.49 -1.69 17.56
CA ILE A 42 -9.80 -1.81 16.14
C ILE A 42 -10.48 -3.16 15.87
N SER A 43 -11.49 -3.16 15.03
CA SER A 43 -12.13 -4.36 14.51
C SER A 43 -12.03 -4.42 12.99
N PHE A 44 -11.84 -5.63 12.47
CA PHE A 44 -11.82 -5.92 11.05
C PHE A 44 -12.98 -6.84 10.71
N GLU A 45 -13.76 -6.46 9.70
CA GLU A 45 -14.64 -7.40 9.02
C GLU A 45 -13.84 -8.14 7.93
N ASN A 46 -14.31 -9.31 7.56
CA ASN A 46 -13.68 -10.05 6.48
C ASN A 46 -13.86 -9.29 5.15
N PHE A 47 -12.81 -9.21 4.36
CA PHE A 47 -12.80 -8.65 3.00
C PHE A 47 -12.98 -9.79 2.00
N PRO A 48 -14.21 -10.12 1.61
CA PRO A 48 -14.46 -11.18 0.66
C PRO A 48 -13.99 -10.81 -0.75
N ASN A 49 -13.59 -11.81 -1.51
CA ASN A 49 -13.35 -11.62 -2.94
C ASN A 49 -14.67 -11.61 -3.70
N ARG A 50 -15.05 -10.47 -4.25
CA ARG A 50 -16.24 -10.24 -5.11
C ARG A 50 -15.86 -9.94 -6.55
N SER A 51 -14.60 -10.14 -6.94
CA SER A 51 -14.19 -9.91 -8.32
C SER A 51 -14.94 -10.86 -9.27
N ALA A 52 -15.38 -10.33 -10.42
CA ALA A 52 -16.11 -11.08 -11.42
C ALA A 52 -15.22 -12.03 -12.25
N GLY A 53 -13.91 -11.89 -12.12
CA GLY A 53 -12.93 -12.64 -12.90
C GLY A 53 -12.45 -13.92 -12.22
N PHE A 54 -11.20 -14.25 -12.48
CA PHE A 54 -10.56 -15.44 -11.94
C PHE A 54 -10.43 -15.37 -10.41
N VAL A 55 -10.93 -16.40 -9.72
CA VAL A 55 -10.82 -16.52 -8.26
C VAL A 55 -9.59 -17.33 -7.92
N TRP A 56 -8.58 -16.69 -7.35
CA TRP A 56 -7.44 -17.37 -6.76
C TRP A 56 -7.68 -17.55 -5.25
N GLY A 57 -7.84 -18.81 -4.82
CA GLY A 57 -8.32 -19.17 -3.49
C GLY A 57 -7.57 -18.55 -2.31
N PRO A 58 -6.22 -18.46 -2.29
CA PRO A 58 -5.47 -17.91 -1.18
C PRO A 58 -5.63 -16.38 -0.96
N MET A 59 -6.03 -15.63 -1.99
CA MET A 59 -5.98 -14.15 -2.01
C MET A 59 -6.74 -13.50 -0.87
N GLU A 60 -7.96 -13.97 -0.57
CA GLU A 60 -8.80 -13.42 0.49
C GLU A 60 -8.12 -13.55 1.86
N ASN A 61 -7.61 -14.73 2.18
CA ASN A 61 -6.94 -14.96 3.45
C ASN A 61 -5.63 -14.16 3.56
N MET A 62 -4.85 -14.08 2.48
CA MET A 62 -3.61 -13.32 2.44
C MET A 62 -3.88 -11.82 2.67
N PHE A 63 -4.91 -11.28 2.00
CA PHE A 63 -5.29 -9.87 2.17
C PHE A 63 -5.72 -9.58 3.60
N ASN A 64 -6.64 -10.37 4.14
CA ASN A 64 -7.15 -10.17 5.51
C ASN A 64 -6.05 -10.27 6.57
N THR A 65 -5.13 -11.22 6.40
CA THR A 65 -3.98 -11.37 7.31
C THR A 65 -3.05 -10.17 7.20
N ALA A 66 -2.64 -9.78 6.00
CA ALA A 66 -1.73 -8.65 5.80
C ALA A 66 -2.30 -7.33 6.32
N LEU A 67 -3.62 -7.10 6.13
CA LEU A 67 -4.31 -5.93 6.64
C LEU A 67 -4.30 -5.88 8.17
N GLN A 68 -4.56 -7.00 8.85
CA GLN A 68 -4.50 -7.06 10.31
C GLN A 68 -3.08 -6.86 10.82
N ASP A 69 -2.11 -7.52 10.18
CA ASP A 69 -0.70 -7.49 10.59
C ASP A 69 -0.12 -6.09 10.57
N ILE A 70 -0.41 -5.28 9.53
CA ILE A 70 0.16 -3.92 9.46
C ILE A 70 -0.34 -3.05 10.62
N TYR A 71 -1.63 -3.13 10.99
CA TYR A 71 -2.14 -2.37 12.12
C TYR A 71 -1.57 -2.85 13.45
N MET A 72 -1.43 -4.17 13.64
CA MET A 72 -0.86 -4.74 14.86
C MET A 72 0.62 -4.43 15.02
N GLN A 73 1.36 -4.31 13.93
CA GLN A 73 2.79 -3.99 13.94
C GLN A 73 3.06 -2.49 14.06
N GLN A 74 2.21 -1.65 13.47
CA GLN A 74 2.45 -0.22 13.32
C GLN A 74 1.69 0.63 14.36
N THR A 75 0.75 0.04 15.10
CA THR A 75 -0.05 0.77 16.08
C THR A 75 -0.06 0.07 17.45
N ARG A 76 -0.57 0.78 18.47
CA ARG A 76 -0.83 0.21 19.82
C ARG A 76 -2.29 -0.20 20.01
N LEU A 77 -3.08 -0.23 18.93
CA LEU A 77 -4.48 -0.60 18.97
C LEU A 77 -4.63 -2.07 19.38
N LYS A 78 -5.66 -2.37 20.16
CA LYS A 78 -6.02 -3.74 20.49
C LYS A 78 -7.07 -4.23 19.51
N GLN A 79 -6.80 -5.34 18.84
CA GLN A 79 -7.79 -5.97 17.98
C GLN A 79 -8.91 -6.58 18.81
N VAL A 80 -10.16 -6.26 18.41
CA VAL A 80 -11.39 -6.82 18.97
C VAL A 80 -12.23 -7.45 17.88
N LYS A 81 -13.10 -8.38 18.23
CA LYS A 81 -13.90 -9.12 17.24
C LYS A 81 -14.96 -8.26 16.54
N ARG A 82 -15.55 -7.31 17.27
CA ARG A 82 -16.62 -6.43 16.77
C ARG A 82 -16.61 -5.11 17.54
N SER A 83 -17.16 -4.08 16.93
CA SER A 83 -17.41 -2.78 17.58
C SER A 83 -16.17 -2.15 18.19
N GLY A 84 -15.03 -2.23 17.51
CA GLY A 84 -13.84 -1.44 17.87
C GLY A 84 -14.10 0.05 17.72
N ASP A 85 -13.30 0.89 18.39
CA ASP A 85 -13.34 2.35 18.20
C ASP A 85 -13.09 2.70 16.74
N LEU A 86 -12.18 1.96 16.10
CA LEU A 86 -11.98 1.94 14.65
C LEU A 86 -12.54 0.64 14.06
N GLN A 87 -13.19 0.76 12.91
CA GLN A 87 -13.74 -0.38 12.20
C GLN A 87 -13.35 -0.32 10.73
N LEU A 88 -12.79 -1.40 10.21
CA LEU A 88 -12.44 -1.59 8.82
C LEU A 88 -13.30 -2.70 8.23
N SER A 89 -13.95 -2.39 7.11
CA SER A 89 -14.73 -3.34 6.32
C SER A 89 -14.55 -3.06 4.83
N GLY A 90 -14.86 -4.04 3.99
CA GLY A 90 -14.72 -3.85 2.56
C GLY A 90 -14.77 -5.15 1.79
N GLU A 91 -14.33 -5.08 0.54
CA GLU A 91 -14.32 -6.20 -0.38
C GLU A 91 -13.26 -6.03 -1.46
N ILE A 92 -12.73 -7.12 -1.98
CA ILE A 92 -11.91 -7.13 -3.19
C ILE A 92 -12.89 -7.07 -4.37
N THR A 93 -12.91 -5.94 -5.09
CA THR A 93 -13.90 -5.68 -6.15
C THR A 93 -13.41 -6.11 -7.52
N ASN A 94 -12.10 -6.10 -7.74
CA ASN A 94 -11.51 -6.45 -9.03
C ASN A 94 -10.19 -7.21 -8.86
N TYR A 95 -10.03 -8.26 -9.68
CA TYR A 95 -8.78 -8.98 -9.88
C TYR A 95 -8.77 -9.52 -11.31
N GLU A 96 -8.01 -8.88 -12.17
CA GLU A 96 -8.01 -9.18 -13.60
C GLU A 96 -6.65 -8.96 -14.26
N ALA A 97 -6.45 -9.61 -15.40
CA ALA A 97 -5.25 -9.49 -16.21
C ALA A 97 -5.58 -8.82 -17.55
N PHE A 98 -4.77 -7.83 -17.94
CA PHE A 98 -4.90 -7.08 -19.18
C PHE A 98 -3.66 -7.23 -20.03
N ASN A 99 -3.83 -7.42 -21.33
CA ASN A 99 -2.72 -7.35 -22.26
C ASN A 99 -2.27 -5.89 -22.44
N LYS A 100 -1.00 -5.63 -22.21
CA LYS A 100 -0.37 -4.32 -22.35
C LYS A 100 0.34 -4.22 -23.70
N GLY A 101 -0.23 -3.43 -24.59
CA GLY A 101 0.41 -3.10 -25.86
C GLY A 101 0.61 -4.29 -26.80
N ILE A 102 0.73 -4.00 -28.07
CA ILE A 102 1.10 -4.97 -29.11
C ILE A 102 2.56 -4.66 -29.47
N GLY A 103 3.44 -5.64 -29.34
CA GLY A 103 4.81 -5.53 -29.81
C GLY A 103 4.86 -5.34 -31.32
N SER A 104 6.02 -4.99 -31.85
CA SER A 104 6.25 -4.85 -33.29
C SER A 104 6.00 -6.14 -34.10
N ASP A 105 5.93 -7.28 -33.40
CA ASP A 105 5.60 -8.61 -33.91
C ASP A 105 4.09 -8.93 -33.88
N GLY A 106 3.24 -8.00 -33.45
CA GLY A 106 1.79 -8.16 -33.36
C GLY A 106 1.29 -8.87 -32.09
N TYR A 107 2.18 -9.25 -31.16
CA TYR A 107 1.82 -9.91 -29.91
C TYR A 107 2.06 -9.02 -28.71
N SER A 108 1.22 -9.14 -27.68
CA SER A 108 1.48 -8.49 -26.40
C SER A 108 2.67 -9.17 -25.73
N SER A 109 3.69 -8.41 -25.40
CA SER A 109 4.87 -8.93 -24.68
C SER A 109 4.70 -8.91 -23.17
N MET A 110 3.77 -8.08 -22.67
CA MET A 110 3.53 -7.88 -21.24
C MET A 110 2.03 -7.97 -20.91
N VAL A 111 1.76 -8.53 -19.77
CA VAL A 111 0.41 -8.61 -19.16
C VAL A 111 0.45 -7.84 -17.85
N GLU A 112 -0.52 -6.96 -17.63
CA GLU A 112 -0.73 -6.27 -16.36
C GLU A 112 -1.79 -7.01 -15.55
N LEU A 113 -1.41 -7.46 -14.36
CA LEU A 113 -2.32 -7.99 -13.35
C LEU A 113 -2.70 -6.84 -12.41
N ARG A 114 -4.00 -6.61 -12.20
CA ARG A 114 -4.51 -5.52 -11.35
C ARG A 114 -5.45 -6.07 -10.29
N MET A 115 -5.30 -5.54 -9.08
CA MET A 115 -6.19 -5.77 -7.95
C MET A 115 -6.78 -4.44 -7.49
N THR A 116 -8.08 -4.42 -7.17
CA THR A 116 -8.77 -3.26 -6.57
C THR A 116 -9.58 -3.73 -5.37
N VAL A 117 -9.48 -2.95 -4.28
CA VAL A 117 -10.19 -3.18 -3.02
C VAL A 117 -11.01 -1.95 -2.68
N ARG A 118 -12.26 -2.14 -2.31
CA ARG A 118 -13.13 -1.10 -1.77
C ARG A 118 -13.14 -1.19 -0.26
N VAL A 119 -12.94 -0.06 0.41
CA VAL A 119 -12.78 0.01 1.87
C VAL A 119 -13.76 1.01 2.46
N ASN A 120 -14.37 0.63 3.57
CA ASN A 120 -15.05 1.51 4.49
C ASN A 120 -14.24 1.58 5.79
N PHE A 121 -14.05 2.78 6.29
CA PHE A 121 -13.41 3.03 7.57
C PHE A 121 -14.34 3.88 8.44
N VAL A 122 -14.55 3.45 9.67
CA VAL A 122 -15.39 4.15 10.64
C VAL A 122 -14.55 4.44 11.88
N ASN A 123 -14.49 5.71 12.27
CA ASN A 123 -13.99 6.15 13.55
C ASN A 123 -15.16 6.55 14.43
N SER A 124 -15.45 5.75 15.46
CA SER A 124 -16.56 5.99 16.40
C SER A 124 -16.36 7.24 17.25
N SER A 125 -15.11 7.66 17.44
CA SER A 125 -14.75 8.85 18.23
C SER A 125 -14.81 10.14 17.42
N ASN A 126 -14.64 10.06 16.09
CA ASN A 126 -14.70 11.21 15.19
C ASN A 126 -15.30 10.82 13.82
N PRO A 127 -16.62 10.95 13.64
CA PRO A 127 -17.28 10.58 12.39
C PRO A 127 -16.84 11.35 11.15
N THR A 128 -16.16 12.50 11.29
CA THR A 128 -15.65 13.28 10.16
C THR A 128 -14.50 12.59 9.44
N GLU A 129 -13.85 11.63 10.08
CA GLU A 129 -12.77 10.81 9.53
C GLU A 129 -13.25 9.55 8.81
N ASN A 130 -14.55 9.32 8.78
CA ASN A 130 -15.10 8.14 8.13
C ASN A 130 -14.84 8.16 6.63
N MET A 131 -14.42 7.01 6.09
CA MET A 131 -14.34 6.78 4.64
C MET A 131 -15.43 5.80 4.23
N ASN A 132 -16.08 6.09 3.13
CA ASN A 132 -17.13 5.22 2.59
C ASN A 132 -16.83 4.85 1.14
N GLY A 133 -16.59 3.58 0.88
CA GLY A 133 -16.38 3.06 -0.47
C GLY A 133 -15.09 3.53 -1.17
N GLN A 134 -14.08 3.95 -0.42
CA GLN A 134 -12.79 4.36 -0.99
C GLN A 134 -12.13 3.18 -1.69
N GLN A 135 -11.64 3.41 -2.91
CA GLN A 135 -10.97 2.38 -3.70
C GLN A 135 -9.46 2.54 -3.61
N PHE A 136 -8.78 1.42 -3.42
CA PHE A 136 -7.33 1.27 -3.45
C PHE A 136 -6.97 0.21 -4.48
N SER A 137 -5.93 0.45 -5.27
CA SER A 137 -5.55 -0.49 -6.31
C SER A 137 -4.03 -0.56 -6.46
N ALA A 138 -3.56 -1.73 -6.87
CA ALA A 138 -2.19 -1.97 -7.28
C ALA A 138 -2.16 -2.84 -8.53
N SER A 139 -1.08 -2.73 -9.29
CA SER A 139 -0.87 -3.58 -10.45
C SER A 139 0.59 -4.04 -10.55
N ARG A 140 0.77 -5.20 -11.20
CA ARG A 140 2.08 -5.77 -11.50
C ARG A 140 2.09 -6.30 -12.90
N GLU A 141 3.24 -6.18 -13.54
CA GLU A 141 3.42 -6.68 -14.91
C GLU A 141 4.23 -7.98 -14.89
N TYR A 142 3.89 -8.86 -15.82
CA TYR A 142 4.66 -10.07 -16.07
C TYR A 142 4.72 -10.35 -17.57
N ASN A 143 5.71 -11.14 -17.99
CA ASN A 143 5.89 -11.47 -19.40
C ASN A 143 4.78 -12.43 -19.87
N SER A 144 4.16 -12.14 -21.03
CA SER A 144 3.07 -12.97 -21.57
C SER A 144 3.50 -14.42 -21.92
N ASN A 145 4.80 -14.67 -22.04
CA ASN A 145 5.33 -16.02 -22.22
C ASN A 145 5.34 -16.84 -20.93
N GLN A 146 5.11 -16.22 -19.77
CA GLN A 146 5.02 -16.90 -18.48
C GLN A 146 3.57 -17.29 -18.19
N GLN A 147 3.36 -18.46 -17.63
CA GLN A 147 2.05 -18.83 -17.10
C GLN A 147 1.77 -18.02 -15.82
N LEU A 148 0.59 -17.43 -15.72
CA LEU A 148 0.17 -16.67 -14.53
C LEU A 148 0.36 -17.49 -13.25
N SER A 149 0.03 -18.77 -13.25
CA SER A 149 0.17 -19.65 -12.09
C SER A 149 1.59 -19.77 -11.55
N ALA A 150 2.61 -19.51 -12.36
CA ALA A 150 4.01 -19.58 -11.94
C ALA A 150 4.49 -18.31 -11.21
N VAL A 151 3.83 -17.18 -11.43
CA VAL A 151 4.23 -15.87 -10.89
C VAL A 151 3.17 -15.24 -9.98
N GLN A 152 1.97 -15.82 -9.95
CA GLN A 152 0.78 -15.26 -9.30
C GLN A 152 0.98 -15.00 -7.82
N ASP A 153 1.55 -15.96 -7.08
CA ASP A 153 1.78 -15.86 -5.65
C ASP A 153 2.61 -14.63 -5.31
N GLU A 154 3.71 -14.42 -6.02
CA GLU A 154 4.61 -13.30 -5.81
C GLU A 154 3.96 -11.98 -6.18
N LEU A 155 3.31 -11.91 -7.35
CA LEU A 155 2.66 -10.69 -7.83
C LEU A 155 1.50 -10.27 -6.93
N VAL A 156 0.68 -11.22 -6.48
CA VAL A 156 -0.43 -10.95 -5.56
C VAL A 156 0.08 -10.49 -4.20
N ASN A 157 1.12 -11.12 -3.66
CA ASN A 157 1.74 -10.69 -2.42
C ASN A 157 2.21 -9.23 -2.48
N GLN A 158 2.89 -8.85 -3.56
CA GLN A 158 3.36 -7.49 -3.76
C GLN A 158 2.21 -6.48 -3.88
N MET A 159 1.13 -6.84 -4.60
CA MET A 159 -0.06 -5.97 -4.72
C MET A 159 -0.81 -5.83 -3.40
N ILE A 160 -0.97 -6.92 -2.65
CA ILE A 160 -1.60 -6.91 -1.32
C ILE A 160 -0.81 -5.98 -0.40
N LYS A 161 0.51 -6.13 -0.34
CA LYS A 161 1.36 -5.29 0.49
C LYS A 161 1.18 -3.81 0.17
N GLU A 162 1.21 -3.44 -1.10
CA GLU A 162 1.03 -2.07 -1.55
C GLU A 162 -0.35 -1.52 -1.19
N ILE A 163 -1.43 -2.28 -1.46
CA ILE A 163 -2.81 -1.85 -1.15
C ILE A 163 -3.00 -1.68 0.37
N VAL A 164 -2.49 -2.62 1.16
CA VAL A 164 -2.58 -2.58 2.62
C VAL A 164 -1.82 -1.37 3.18
N GLU A 165 -0.64 -1.04 2.63
CA GLU A 165 0.10 0.17 2.98
C GLU A 165 -0.66 1.45 2.58
N GLN A 166 -1.31 1.48 1.42
CA GLN A 166 -2.15 2.60 1.00
C GLN A 166 -3.34 2.80 1.95
N ILE A 167 -4.04 1.72 2.32
CA ILE A 167 -5.17 1.76 3.27
C ILE A 167 -4.70 2.27 4.63
N PHE A 168 -3.61 1.71 5.15
CA PHE A 168 -3.03 2.11 6.43
C PHE A 168 -2.66 3.60 6.43
N ASN A 169 -1.96 4.06 5.41
CA ASN A 169 -1.57 5.46 5.30
C ASN A 169 -2.77 6.40 5.19
N ALA A 170 -3.80 6.03 4.42
CA ALA A 170 -5.00 6.84 4.28
C ALA A 170 -5.76 6.98 5.61
N THR A 171 -5.91 5.90 6.36
CA THR A 171 -6.62 5.90 7.64
C THR A 171 -5.79 6.56 8.76
N ALA A 172 -4.49 6.33 8.78
CA ALA A 172 -3.60 6.95 9.76
C ALA A 172 -3.47 8.47 9.57
N VAL A 173 -3.50 8.97 8.32
CA VAL A 173 -3.48 10.42 8.04
C VAL A 173 -4.76 11.10 8.49
N LEU A 174 -5.93 10.47 8.32
CA LEU A 174 -7.21 11.01 8.79
C LEU A 174 -7.19 11.21 10.32
N LEU A 175 -6.63 10.27 11.05
CA LEU A 175 -6.48 10.35 12.51
C LEU A 175 -5.52 11.46 12.98
N TYR A 176 -4.66 11.96 12.09
CA TYR A 176 -3.72 13.06 12.38
C TYR A 176 -4.32 14.45 12.17
N THR A 177 -5.18 14.61 11.16
CA THR A 177 -5.70 15.94 10.78
C THR A 177 -6.73 16.48 11.76
N SER A 178 -7.38 15.64 12.57
CA SER A 178 -8.37 16.08 13.56
C SER A 178 -7.76 16.73 14.79
N ASP A 179 -6.56 16.30 15.18
CA ASP A 179 -5.88 16.84 16.38
C ASP A 179 -5.29 18.26 16.14
N ALA A 180 -5.02 18.59 14.88
CA ALA A 180 -4.47 19.91 14.49
C ALA A 180 -5.55 21.00 14.34
N ALA A 181 -6.83 20.65 14.41
CA ALA A 181 -7.96 21.59 14.27
C ALA A 181 -8.53 22.05 15.64
N ASP A 182 -8.11 21.42 16.73
CA ASP A 182 -8.58 21.72 18.10
C ASP A 182 -7.57 22.57 18.93
N ASP A 183 -6.45 23.00 18.34
CA ASP A 183 -5.51 23.99 18.88
C ASP A 183 -5.72 25.35 18.16
#